data_b5efa43334fd59cdc07cdf1bceaf1446
#
_entry.id   b5efa43334fd59cdc07cdf1bceaf1446
#
_cell.length_a   1.000
_cell.length_b   1.000
_cell.length_c   1.000
_cell.angle_alpha   90.00
_cell.angle_beta   90.00
_cell.angle_gamma   90.00
#
_symmetry.space_group_name_H-M   'P 1'
#
loop_
_entity.id
_entity.type
_entity.pdbx_description
1 polymer ?
#
loop_
_entity_poly.entity_id
_entity_poly.type
_entity_poly.pdbx_seq_one_letter_code
_entity_poly.pdbx_strand_id
1 'polypeptide(L)'
;MADSTELDVLGIGNALVDVLSHASDEMVTGLGLVKGTMSLIDEARARELYEATGPGVEISGGSAANTMVGVASFGGRGQYVGKVRNDQLGEVFGHDLRSTGVLYETPSATDGPATGRCLILVTPDAQRTMGTFLGASVHLGKADINVRLIARARIIYLEGYLFDPSNAQEAFRAAATLAHAAGRKVALTLSDPFCVDRHRSAFLDLVQHHVDILFANEAEICALYQVSDFDAALEQVLGHCEVAALTRSAKGSVLVGSGETHTIDAHPVKGGVVDTTGAGDLYASGVLYGLSRGFDLATCGRLGSLAAAEVISHVGARPMVPLAGLAGSVIG
;
A
#
# COMPACT_ATOMS: atom_id res chain seq x y z
N MET A 1 -1.78 29.86 14.77
CA MET A 1 -0.46 29.26 14.51
C MET A 1 -0.49 28.79 13.08
N ALA A 2 0.51 29.12 12.25
CA ALA A 2 0.58 28.59 10.88
C ALA A 2 0.61 27.05 10.95
N ASP A 3 -0.15 26.39 10.08
CA ASP A 3 -0.16 24.92 9.95
C ASP A 3 1.28 24.46 9.64
N SER A 4 1.91 23.78 10.60
CA SER A 4 3.30 23.31 10.51
C SER A 4 3.43 22.04 9.63
N THR A 5 2.35 21.60 8.98
CA THR A 5 2.36 20.41 8.13
C THR A 5 3.00 20.72 6.79
N GLU A 6 4.10 20.04 6.50
CA GLU A 6 4.83 20.15 5.22
C GLU A 6 4.52 18.97 4.29
N LEU A 7 4.01 17.85 4.84
CA LEU A 7 3.68 16.63 4.13
C LEU A 7 2.17 16.39 4.14
N ASP A 8 1.65 15.95 3.02
CA ASP A 8 0.26 15.51 2.92
C ASP A 8 0.09 14.12 3.55
N VAL A 9 0.97 13.17 3.17
CA VAL A 9 0.93 11.79 3.67
C VAL A 9 2.34 11.29 4.00
N LEU A 10 2.48 10.59 5.13
CA LEU A 10 3.64 9.78 5.48
C LEU A 10 3.26 8.31 5.45
N GLY A 11 3.82 7.54 4.50
CA GLY A 11 3.61 6.10 4.42
C GLY A 11 4.63 5.33 5.24
N ILE A 12 4.18 4.28 5.94
CA ILE A 12 5.02 3.35 6.69
C ILE A 12 4.67 1.92 6.23
N GLY A 13 5.64 1.20 5.67
CA GLY A 13 5.39 -0.13 5.10
C GLY A 13 6.65 -0.90 4.72
N ASN A 14 6.45 -2.02 4.03
CA ASN A 14 7.53 -2.86 3.52
C ASN A 14 8.26 -2.18 2.37
N ALA A 15 9.57 -2.01 2.51
CA ALA A 15 10.45 -1.54 1.43
C ALA A 15 10.99 -2.74 0.65
N LEU A 16 10.42 -3.00 -0.51
CA LEU A 16 10.76 -4.13 -1.38
C LEU A 16 11.20 -3.63 -2.75
N VAL A 17 12.04 -4.40 -3.43
CA VAL A 17 12.31 -4.20 -4.86
C VAL A 17 11.54 -5.26 -5.64
N ASP A 18 10.66 -4.82 -6.52
CA ASP A 18 9.98 -5.69 -7.47
C ASP A 18 10.93 -5.98 -8.63
N VAL A 19 11.16 -7.27 -8.89
CA VAL A 19 12.00 -7.75 -9.99
C VAL A 19 11.09 -8.49 -10.97
N LEU A 20 10.74 -7.82 -12.06
CA LEU A 20 9.84 -8.36 -13.08
C LEU A 20 10.65 -9.04 -14.18
N SER A 21 10.35 -10.31 -14.43
CA SER A 21 10.96 -11.09 -15.51
C SER A 21 9.90 -11.88 -16.28
N HIS A 22 10.11 -12.06 -17.58
CA HIS A 22 9.29 -12.98 -18.37
C HIS A 22 9.71 -14.42 -18.10
N ALA A 23 8.74 -15.32 -17.98
CA ALA A 23 8.98 -16.74 -17.76
C ALA A 23 8.01 -17.59 -18.58
N SER A 24 8.39 -18.81 -18.97
CA SER A 24 7.46 -19.81 -19.50
C SER A 24 6.75 -20.56 -18.37
N ASP A 25 5.64 -21.23 -18.70
CA ASP A 25 4.91 -22.08 -17.75
C ASP A 25 5.79 -23.23 -17.22
N GLU A 26 6.63 -23.78 -18.10
CA GLU A 26 7.59 -24.84 -17.74
C GLU A 26 8.64 -24.33 -16.74
N MET A 27 9.11 -23.08 -16.92
CA MET A 27 10.05 -22.44 -16.00
C MET A 27 9.41 -22.24 -14.63
N VAL A 28 8.18 -21.69 -14.56
CA VAL A 28 7.45 -21.50 -13.28
C VAL A 28 7.28 -22.83 -12.56
N THR A 29 6.86 -23.87 -13.27
CA THR A 29 6.68 -25.23 -12.72
C THR A 29 8.01 -25.85 -12.31
N GLY A 30 9.05 -25.71 -13.15
CA GLY A 30 10.40 -26.23 -12.87
C GLY A 30 11.06 -25.61 -11.65
N LEU A 31 10.71 -24.35 -11.36
CA LEU A 31 11.09 -23.64 -10.14
C LEU A 31 10.20 -24.01 -8.93
N GLY A 32 9.26 -24.94 -9.06
CA GLY A 32 8.39 -25.38 -7.95
C GLY A 32 7.42 -24.29 -7.44
N LEU A 33 7.11 -23.31 -8.28
CA LEU A 33 6.16 -22.26 -7.96
C LEU A 33 4.76 -22.63 -8.46
N VAL A 34 3.74 -22.18 -7.76
CA VAL A 34 2.33 -22.34 -8.17
C VAL A 34 1.93 -21.12 -8.99
N LYS A 35 1.68 -21.33 -10.28
CA LYS A 35 1.32 -20.27 -11.23
C LYS A 35 0.16 -19.41 -10.71
N GLY A 36 0.29 -18.12 -10.84
CA GLY A 36 -0.76 -17.16 -10.47
C GLY A 36 -0.88 -16.89 -8.97
N THR A 37 0.06 -17.37 -8.14
CA THR A 37 0.03 -17.16 -6.68
C THR A 37 1.23 -16.37 -6.18
N MET A 38 1.10 -15.82 -4.99
CA MET A 38 2.20 -15.24 -4.21
C MET A 38 2.58 -16.19 -3.09
N SER A 39 3.89 -16.38 -2.90
CA SER A 39 4.44 -17.16 -1.79
C SER A 39 5.52 -16.36 -1.07
N LEU A 40 5.50 -16.39 0.26
CA LEU A 40 6.63 -15.90 1.06
C LEU A 40 7.76 -16.92 0.99
N ILE A 41 8.97 -16.44 0.74
CA ILE A 41 10.19 -17.26 0.61
C ILE A 41 11.30 -16.72 1.51
N ASP A 42 12.27 -17.55 1.80
CA ASP A 42 13.47 -17.16 2.54
C ASP A 42 14.56 -16.53 1.61
N GLU A 43 15.64 -16.04 2.20
CA GLU A 43 16.72 -15.37 1.47
C GLU A 43 17.43 -16.31 0.49
N ALA A 44 17.63 -17.59 0.87
CA ALA A 44 18.31 -18.58 0.02
C ALA A 44 17.46 -18.86 -1.22
N ARG A 45 16.16 -19.06 -1.04
CA ARG A 45 15.22 -19.27 -2.13
C ARG A 45 15.08 -18.04 -3.03
N ALA A 46 15.06 -16.84 -2.44
CA ALA A 46 15.03 -15.60 -3.22
C ALA A 46 16.27 -15.43 -4.09
N ARG A 47 17.45 -15.84 -3.61
CA ARG A 47 18.70 -15.84 -4.39
C ARG A 47 18.63 -16.86 -5.52
N GLU A 48 18.21 -18.08 -5.23
CA GLU A 48 18.05 -19.15 -6.23
C GLU A 48 17.12 -18.71 -7.38
N LEU A 49 15.95 -18.16 -7.04
CA LEU A 49 14.99 -17.69 -8.05
C LEU A 49 15.57 -16.51 -8.87
N TYR A 50 16.26 -15.57 -8.21
CA TYR A 50 16.87 -14.43 -8.88
C TYR A 50 17.96 -14.87 -9.89
N GLU A 51 18.80 -15.86 -9.52
CA GLU A 51 19.84 -16.41 -10.39
C GLU A 51 19.26 -17.25 -11.55
N ALA A 52 18.11 -17.90 -11.33
CA ALA A 52 17.43 -18.71 -12.33
C ALA A 52 16.62 -17.90 -13.34
N THR A 53 16.24 -16.67 -12.99
CA THR A 53 15.46 -15.78 -13.89
C THR A 53 16.39 -15.03 -14.83
N GLY A 54 15.91 -14.76 -16.04
CA GLY A 54 16.62 -13.93 -17.01
C GLY A 54 16.64 -12.44 -16.59
N PRO A 55 17.13 -11.56 -17.48
CA PRO A 55 17.13 -10.12 -17.24
C PRO A 55 15.75 -9.62 -16.84
N GLY A 56 15.68 -8.88 -15.73
CA GLY A 56 14.44 -8.32 -15.18
C GLY A 56 14.51 -6.81 -15.04
N VAL A 57 13.34 -6.20 -14.86
CA VAL A 57 13.21 -4.79 -14.52
C VAL A 57 13.10 -4.68 -13.00
N GLU A 58 14.02 -3.93 -12.39
CA GLU A 58 14.05 -3.67 -10.95
C GLU A 58 13.46 -2.28 -10.67
N ILE A 59 12.40 -2.24 -9.86
CA ILE A 59 11.73 -1.00 -9.45
C ILE A 59 11.44 -1.06 -7.95
N SER A 60 11.41 0.08 -7.28
CA SER A 60 10.95 0.12 -5.90
C SER A 60 9.49 -0.33 -5.83
N GLY A 61 9.15 -1.22 -4.89
CA GLY A 61 7.83 -1.82 -4.70
C GLY A 61 7.39 -1.73 -3.24
N GLY A 62 6.34 -2.48 -2.92
CA GLY A 62 5.65 -2.44 -1.62
C GLY A 62 4.38 -1.57 -1.69
N SER A 63 3.32 -2.07 -1.05
CA SER A 63 1.97 -1.49 -1.15
C SER A 63 1.94 -0.01 -0.74
N ALA A 64 2.45 0.33 0.45
CA ALA A 64 2.45 1.72 0.89
C ALA A 64 3.40 2.61 0.06
N ALA A 65 4.50 2.06 -0.50
CA ALA A 65 5.37 2.81 -1.40
C ALA A 65 4.63 3.16 -2.71
N ASN A 66 3.88 2.22 -3.29
CA ASN A 66 3.04 2.48 -4.47
C ASN A 66 1.97 3.53 -4.16
N THR A 67 1.35 3.47 -2.98
CA THR A 67 0.39 4.50 -2.51
C THR A 67 1.05 5.88 -2.46
N MET A 68 2.27 5.99 -1.92
CA MET A 68 2.99 7.28 -1.88
C MET A 68 3.35 7.79 -3.27
N VAL A 69 3.71 6.91 -4.21
CA VAL A 69 3.92 7.28 -5.61
C VAL A 69 2.64 7.83 -6.24
N GLY A 70 1.49 7.22 -5.96
CA GLY A 70 0.19 7.73 -6.38
C GLY A 70 -0.11 9.11 -5.81
N VAL A 71 0.13 9.34 -4.52
CA VAL A 71 -0.01 10.66 -3.87
C VAL A 71 0.88 11.70 -4.56
N ALA A 72 2.14 11.38 -4.82
CA ALA A 72 3.07 12.27 -5.54
C ALA A 72 2.60 12.53 -6.98
N SER A 73 2.06 11.54 -7.68
CA SER A 73 1.51 11.66 -9.04
C SER A 73 0.29 12.59 -9.11
N PHE A 74 -0.49 12.72 -8.03
CA PHE A 74 -1.53 13.75 -7.89
C PHE A 74 -0.99 15.14 -7.58
N GLY A 75 0.34 15.29 -7.35
CA GLY A 75 0.96 16.54 -6.91
C GLY A 75 0.93 16.75 -5.40
N GLY A 76 0.65 15.69 -4.63
CA GLY A 76 0.77 15.67 -3.17
C GLY A 76 2.22 15.52 -2.71
N ARG A 77 2.50 15.93 -1.47
CA ARG A 77 3.82 15.79 -0.83
C ARG A 77 3.83 14.55 0.04
N GLY A 78 4.39 13.46 -0.50
CA GLY A 78 4.54 12.18 0.18
C GLY A 78 5.95 11.95 0.70
N GLN A 79 6.06 11.33 1.88
CA GLN A 79 7.30 10.74 2.38
C GLN A 79 7.07 9.30 2.78
N TYR A 80 8.09 8.47 2.65
CA TYR A 80 8.01 7.04 2.96
C TYR A 80 9.00 6.65 4.04
N VAL A 81 8.56 5.78 4.96
CA VAL A 81 9.38 5.11 5.96
C VAL A 81 9.28 3.61 5.74
N GLY A 82 10.39 3.01 5.38
CA GLY A 82 10.54 1.56 5.18
C GLY A 82 12.00 1.21 5.26
N LYS A 83 12.33 0.00 5.67
CA LYS A 83 13.73 -0.38 5.93
C LYS A 83 14.30 -1.22 4.80
N VAL A 84 15.41 -0.78 4.24
CA VAL A 84 16.25 -1.52 3.30
C VAL A 84 17.60 -1.81 3.93
N ARG A 85 18.36 -2.73 3.36
CA ARG A 85 19.77 -2.97 3.66
C ARG A 85 20.65 -1.98 2.88
N ASN A 86 21.83 -1.69 3.39
CA ASN A 86 22.90 -1.02 2.64
C ASN A 86 23.53 -2.01 1.64
N ASP A 87 22.79 -2.30 0.56
CA ASP A 87 23.15 -3.17 -0.55
C ASP A 87 22.62 -2.59 -1.87
N GLN A 88 22.93 -3.26 -2.99
CA GLN A 88 22.57 -2.78 -4.33
C GLN A 88 21.05 -2.56 -4.48
N LEU A 89 20.22 -3.49 -4.00
CA LEU A 89 18.76 -3.34 -4.11
C LEU A 89 18.23 -2.24 -3.20
N GLY A 90 18.87 -1.99 -2.05
CA GLY A 90 18.54 -0.83 -1.19
C GLY A 90 18.85 0.51 -1.86
N GLU A 91 19.95 0.58 -2.63
CA GLU A 91 20.26 1.76 -3.46
C GLU A 91 19.25 1.95 -4.57
N VAL A 92 18.88 0.87 -5.30
CA VAL A 92 17.83 0.88 -6.33
C VAL A 92 16.52 1.36 -5.75
N PHE A 93 16.07 0.80 -4.62
CA PHE A 93 14.84 1.22 -3.95
C PHE A 93 14.83 2.72 -3.64
N GLY A 94 15.86 3.20 -2.96
CA GLY A 94 15.92 4.61 -2.55
C GLY A 94 16.06 5.57 -3.71
N HIS A 95 16.81 5.22 -4.76
CA HIS A 95 16.96 6.05 -5.96
C HIS A 95 15.64 6.13 -6.73
N ASP A 96 15.04 4.98 -7.02
CA ASP A 96 13.82 4.90 -7.80
C ASP A 96 12.64 5.60 -7.08
N LEU A 97 12.43 5.34 -5.80
CA LEU A 97 11.36 5.98 -5.04
C LEU A 97 11.49 7.51 -5.03
N ARG A 98 12.71 8.05 -4.84
CA ARG A 98 12.95 9.50 -4.92
C ARG A 98 12.71 10.06 -6.33
N SER A 99 12.99 9.29 -7.38
CA SER A 99 12.77 9.71 -8.76
C SER A 99 11.29 9.96 -9.08
N THR A 100 10.38 9.31 -8.35
CA THR A 100 8.92 9.52 -8.46
C THR A 100 8.40 10.73 -7.69
N GLY A 101 9.28 11.48 -7.00
CA GLY A 101 8.91 12.65 -6.20
C GLY A 101 8.55 12.33 -4.74
N VAL A 102 8.66 11.07 -4.31
CA VAL A 102 8.46 10.66 -2.91
C VAL A 102 9.74 10.89 -2.11
N LEU A 103 9.65 11.55 -0.96
CA LEU A 103 10.78 11.69 -0.05
C LEU A 103 11.08 10.37 0.65
N TYR A 104 12.35 9.96 0.64
CA TYR A 104 12.83 8.76 1.31
C TYR A 104 14.17 9.01 1.97
N GLU A 105 14.19 8.99 3.31
CA GLU A 105 15.35 9.34 4.14
C GLU A 105 15.60 8.31 5.25
N THR A 106 14.87 7.19 5.27
CA THR A 106 15.07 6.12 6.27
C THR A 106 16.49 5.58 6.17
N PRO A 107 17.27 5.57 7.25
CA PRO A 107 18.62 5.02 7.23
C PRO A 107 18.61 3.54 6.87
N SER A 108 19.47 3.16 5.92
CA SER A 108 19.64 1.75 5.55
C SER A 108 20.26 0.96 6.70
N ALA A 109 19.81 -0.28 6.89
CA ALA A 109 20.42 -1.21 7.84
C ALA A 109 21.84 -1.59 7.41
N THR A 110 22.76 -1.59 8.35
CA THR A 110 24.17 -1.97 8.11
C THR A 110 24.45 -3.45 8.37
N ASP A 111 23.51 -4.15 9.02
CA ASP A 111 23.56 -5.57 9.36
C ASP A 111 22.18 -6.23 9.16
N GLY A 112 22.08 -7.54 9.35
CA GLY A 112 20.85 -8.31 9.15
C GLY A 112 20.64 -8.78 7.70
N PRO A 113 19.42 -9.18 7.32
CA PRO A 113 19.11 -9.75 6.01
C PRO A 113 19.24 -8.72 4.88
N ALA A 114 19.38 -9.19 3.65
CA ALA A 114 19.40 -8.37 2.45
C ALA A 114 18.11 -7.56 2.29
N THR A 115 18.13 -6.54 1.44
CA THR A 115 16.93 -5.80 1.04
C THR A 115 15.85 -6.76 0.52
N GLY A 116 14.62 -6.53 0.95
CA GLY A 116 13.47 -7.30 0.52
C GLY A 116 13.22 -7.18 -0.98
N ARG A 117 12.76 -8.26 -1.60
CA ARG A 117 12.46 -8.30 -3.04
C ARG A 117 11.27 -9.21 -3.33
N CYS A 118 10.50 -8.81 -4.30
CA CYS A 118 9.43 -9.61 -4.88
C CYS A 118 9.84 -10.02 -6.30
N LEU A 119 10.09 -11.32 -6.49
CA LEU A 119 10.41 -11.88 -7.80
C LEU A 119 9.11 -12.19 -8.52
N ILE A 120 8.82 -11.45 -9.58
CA ILE A 120 7.55 -11.48 -10.31
C ILE A 120 7.80 -12.10 -11.69
N LEU A 121 7.35 -13.34 -11.86
CA LEU A 121 7.43 -14.08 -13.12
C LEU A 121 6.15 -13.88 -13.91
N VAL A 122 6.25 -13.28 -15.09
CA VAL A 122 5.12 -12.99 -15.98
C VAL A 122 5.11 -14.00 -17.11
N THR A 123 4.08 -14.84 -17.16
CA THR A 123 3.89 -15.84 -18.23
C THR A 123 3.19 -15.23 -19.45
N PRO A 124 3.25 -15.90 -20.66
CA PRO A 124 2.70 -15.35 -21.90
C PRO A 124 1.20 -15.01 -21.87
N ASP A 125 0.44 -15.64 -20.97
CA ASP A 125 -0.98 -15.34 -20.71
C ASP A 125 -1.19 -14.20 -19.69
N ALA A 126 -0.12 -13.45 -19.41
CA ALA A 126 -0.07 -12.33 -18.44
C ALA A 126 -0.34 -12.73 -16.97
N GLN A 127 -0.28 -14.02 -16.63
CA GLN A 127 -0.34 -14.46 -15.23
C GLN A 127 0.96 -14.12 -14.53
N ARG A 128 0.83 -13.69 -13.26
CA ARG A 128 1.97 -13.36 -12.39
C ARG A 128 2.12 -14.39 -11.29
N THR A 129 3.34 -14.88 -11.14
CA THR A 129 3.72 -15.78 -10.05
C THR A 129 4.80 -15.08 -9.24
N MET A 130 4.59 -14.94 -7.93
CA MET A 130 5.42 -14.10 -7.09
C MET A 130 6.08 -14.93 -5.98
N GLY A 131 7.40 -14.74 -5.85
CA GLY A 131 8.17 -15.19 -4.69
C GLY A 131 8.66 -13.97 -3.90
N THR A 132 8.10 -13.73 -2.71
CA THR A 132 8.39 -12.54 -1.92
C THR A 132 9.26 -12.84 -0.73
N PHE A 133 10.46 -12.27 -0.70
CA PHE A 133 11.37 -12.23 0.44
C PHE A 133 11.29 -10.85 1.09
N LEU A 134 10.78 -10.78 2.31
CA LEU A 134 10.57 -9.51 3.01
C LEU A 134 11.87 -8.84 3.46
N GLY A 135 12.94 -9.61 3.69
CA GLY A 135 14.28 -9.12 3.96
C GLY A 135 14.38 -8.11 5.10
N ALA A 136 15.14 -7.06 4.89
CA ALA A 136 15.38 -6.01 5.88
C ALA A 136 14.09 -5.28 6.31
N SER A 137 13.01 -5.30 5.51
CA SER A 137 11.78 -4.57 5.82
C SER A 137 11.13 -5.02 7.13
N VAL A 138 11.22 -6.30 7.48
CA VAL A 138 10.67 -6.85 8.73
C VAL A 138 11.39 -6.37 10.00
N HIS A 139 12.53 -5.71 9.85
CA HIS A 139 13.28 -5.12 10.96
C HIS A 139 12.93 -3.66 11.24
N LEU A 140 11.95 -3.10 10.52
CA LEU A 140 11.40 -1.80 10.87
C LEU A 140 10.77 -1.89 12.26
N GLY A 141 11.14 -0.97 13.14
CA GLY A 141 10.71 -0.97 14.53
C GLY A 141 10.49 0.44 15.07
N LYS A 142 10.13 0.52 16.35
CA LYS A 142 9.85 1.80 17.03
C LYS A 142 10.99 2.82 16.92
N ALA A 143 12.25 2.37 16.84
CA ALA A 143 13.41 3.27 16.70
C ALA A 143 13.46 3.99 15.34
N ASP A 144 12.78 3.47 14.33
CA ASP A 144 12.70 4.06 12.98
C ASP A 144 11.59 5.13 12.90
N ILE A 145 10.73 5.24 13.91
CA ILE A 145 9.63 6.19 13.98
C ILE A 145 10.12 7.53 14.53
N ASN A 146 10.29 8.49 13.63
CA ASN A 146 10.76 9.83 13.98
C ASN A 146 9.57 10.74 14.35
N VAL A 147 9.53 11.20 15.62
CA VAL A 147 8.46 12.06 16.12
C VAL A 147 8.30 13.37 15.36
N ARG A 148 9.43 13.97 14.89
CA ARG A 148 9.38 15.21 14.12
C ARG A 148 8.79 14.98 12.73
N LEU A 149 9.09 13.83 12.14
CA LEU A 149 8.54 13.45 10.83
C LEU A 149 7.03 13.19 10.94
N ILE A 150 6.58 12.45 11.94
CA ILE A 150 5.16 12.23 12.23
C ILE A 150 4.42 13.58 12.37
N ALA A 151 4.95 14.51 13.14
CA ALA A 151 4.30 15.80 13.38
C ALA A 151 4.16 16.67 12.12
N ARG A 152 4.99 16.47 11.09
CA ARG A 152 4.99 17.22 9.82
C ARG A 152 3.96 16.71 8.81
N ALA A 153 3.45 15.50 8.96
CA ALA A 153 2.48 14.91 8.04
C ALA A 153 1.03 15.18 8.49
N ARG A 154 0.11 15.37 7.54
CA ARG A 154 -1.33 15.47 7.83
C ARG A 154 -1.91 14.10 8.16
N ILE A 155 -1.52 13.07 7.41
CA ILE A 155 -1.99 11.70 7.54
C ILE A 155 -0.78 10.76 7.59
N ILE A 156 -0.79 9.82 8.56
CA ILE A 156 0.15 8.72 8.66
C ILE A 156 -0.54 7.47 8.10
N TYR A 157 0.00 6.90 7.03
CA TYR A 157 -0.57 5.73 6.36
C TYR A 157 0.23 4.48 6.70
N LEU A 158 -0.43 3.48 7.29
CA LEU A 158 0.16 2.24 7.79
C LEU A 158 -0.23 1.06 6.88
N GLU A 159 0.76 0.26 6.48
CA GLU A 159 0.57 -0.91 5.62
C GLU A 159 0.38 -2.18 6.43
N GLY A 160 -0.79 -2.83 6.29
CA GLY A 160 -1.12 -4.06 7.02
C GLY A 160 -0.16 -5.23 6.78
N TYR A 161 0.42 -5.37 5.59
CA TYR A 161 1.44 -6.40 5.31
C TYR A 161 2.67 -6.33 6.23
N LEU A 162 3.01 -5.16 6.76
CA LEU A 162 4.11 -5.01 7.70
C LEU A 162 3.75 -5.47 9.13
N PHE A 163 2.54 -5.92 9.37
CA PHE A 163 2.04 -6.21 10.72
C PHE A 163 2.48 -7.58 11.29
N ASP A 164 3.07 -8.47 10.49
CA ASP A 164 3.51 -9.80 10.93
C ASP A 164 4.57 -9.75 12.06
N PRO A 165 5.67 -8.95 12.00
CA PRO A 165 6.64 -8.89 13.06
C PRO A 165 6.15 -8.06 14.27
N SER A 166 6.41 -8.54 15.50
CA SER A 166 6.01 -7.84 16.75
C SER A 166 6.59 -6.44 16.88
N ASN A 167 7.84 -6.23 16.43
CA ASN A 167 8.49 -4.90 16.43
C ASN A 167 7.78 -3.90 15.50
N ALA A 168 7.22 -4.36 14.38
CA ALA A 168 6.42 -3.51 13.50
C ALA A 168 5.06 -3.17 14.11
N GLN A 169 4.43 -4.10 14.84
CA GLN A 169 3.21 -3.81 15.60
C GLN A 169 3.44 -2.73 16.65
N GLU A 170 4.58 -2.78 17.35
CA GLU A 170 4.98 -1.73 18.30
C GLU A 170 5.25 -0.39 17.59
N ALA A 171 5.87 -0.43 16.40
CA ALA A 171 6.11 0.76 15.60
C ALA A 171 4.80 1.42 15.16
N PHE A 172 3.79 0.64 14.76
CA PHE A 172 2.47 1.15 14.38
C PHE A 172 1.75 1.83 15.55
N ARG A 173 1.73 1.20 16.72
CA ARG A 173 1.15 1.81 17.93
C ARG A 173 1.88 3.08 18.34
N ALA A 174 3.22 3.09 18.22
CA ALA A 174 4.02 4.28 18.50
C ALA A 174 3.72 5.41 17.50
N ALA A 175 3.66 5.09 16.20
CA ALA A 175 3.34 6.06 15.16
C ALA A 175 1.95 6.67 15.38
N ALA A 176 0.93 5.83 15.67
CA ALA A 176 -0.44 6.28 15.93
C ALA A 176 -0.51 7.18 17.18
N THR A 177 0.12 6.77 18.28
CA THR A 177 0.17 7.58 19.52
C THR A 177 0.81 8.94 19.27
N LEU A 178 1.93 8.98 18.54
CA LEU A 178 2.63 10.23 18.21
C LEU A 178 1.82 11.10 17.24
N ALA A 179 1.13 10.50 16.29
CA ALA A 179 0.25 11.18 15.34
C ALA A 179 -0.89 11.89 16.08
N HIS A 180 -1.62 11.17 16.91
CA HIS A 180 -2.72 11.74 17.69
C HIS A 180 -2.24 12.82 18.68
N ALA A 181 -1.09 12.63 19.35
CA ALA A 181 -0.49 13.65 20.21
C ALA A 181 -0.13 14.93 19.43
N ALA A 182 0.15 14.82 18.13
CA ALA A 182 0.42 15.96 17.25
C ALA A 182 -0.84 16.48 16.52
N GLY A 183 -2.02 15.94 16.78
CA GLY A 183 -3.28 16.28 16.10
C GLY A 183 -3.28 15.86 14.62
N ARG A 184 -2.64 14.73 14.30
CA ARG A 184 -2.57 14.13 12.95
C ARG A 184 -3.48 12.92 12.85
N LYS A 185 -3.88 12.56 11.62
CA LYS A 185 -4.73 11.41 11.34
C LYS A 185 -3.89 10.17 11.06
N VAL A 186 -4.43 9.02 11.44
CA VAL A 186 -3.85 7.71 11.19
C VAL A 186 -4.74 6.95 10.22
N ALA A 187 -4.17 6.52 9.12
CA ALA A 187 -4.81 5.67 8.13
C ALA A 187 -4.17 4.28 8.13
N LEU A 188 -4.96 3.24 7.94
CA LEU A 188 -4.52 1.84 7.88
C LEU A 188 -5.14 1.16 6.67
N THR A 189 -4.35 0.40 5.91
CA THR A 189 -4.88 -0.61 4.99
C THR A 189 -4.76 -1.99 5.60
N LEU A 190 -5.81 -2.82 5.46
CA LEU A 190 -5.79 -4.21 5.93
C LEU A 190 -4.93 -5.12 5.05
N SER A 191 -4.69 -4.72 3.80
CA SER A 191 -3.76 -5.30 2.83
C SER A 191 -4.16 -6.67 2.26
N ASP A 192 -4.56 -7.64 3.10
CA ASP A 192 -4.81 -9.01 2.68
C ASP A 192 -5.65 -9.77 3.72
N PRO A 193 -6.68 -10.56 3.30
CA PRO A 193 -7.52 -11.32 4.23
C PRO A 193 -6.73 -12.31 5.10
N PHE A 194 -5.66 -12.94 4.56
CA PHE A 194 -4.85 -13.89 5.34
C PHE A 194 -4.03 -13.20 6.42
N CYS A 195 -3.57 -11.96 6.16
CA CYS A 195 -2.92 -11.13 7.16
C CYS A 195 -3.90 -10.74 8.27
N VAL A 196 -5.12 -10.35 7.87
CA VAL A 196 -6.21 -10.06 8.81
C VAL A 196 -6.52 -11.25 9.71
N ASP A 197 -6.68 -12.45 9.14
CA ASP A 197 -7.00 -13.66 9.90
C ASP A 197 -5.92 -14.01 10.93
N ARG A 198 -4.64 -13.86 10.57
CA ARG A 198 -3.51 -14.12 11.49
C ARG A 198 -3.45 -13.15 12.67
N HIS A 199 -3.82 -11.89 12.45
CA HIS A 199 -3.64 -10.80 13.42
C HIS A 199 -4.95 -10.10 13.79
N ARG A 200 -6.08 -10.77 13.60
CA ARG A 200 -7.42 -10.20 13.68
C ARG A 200 -7.67 -9.37 14.94
N SER A 201 -7.37 -9.91 16.13
CA SER A 201 -7.59 -9.19 17.39
C SER A 201 -6.78 -7.90 17.48
N ALA A 202 -5.55 -7.92 16.97
CA ALA A 202 -4.68 -6.75 16.96
C ALA A 202 -5.10 -5.71 15.92
N PHE A 203 -5.62 -6.14 14.75
CA PHE A 203 -6.22 -5.22 13.78
C PHE A 203 -7.51 -4.60 14.30
N LEU A 204 -8.38 -5.38 14.99
CA LEU A 204 -9.57 -4.83 15.64
C LEU A 204 -9.20 -3.78 16.69
N ASP A 205 -8.20 -4.05 17.53
CA ASP A 205 -7.69 -3.09 18.51
C ASP A 205 -7.20 -1.79 17.84
N LEU A 206 -6.44 -1.91 16.75
CA LEU A 206 -6.00 -0.74 15.99
C LEU A 206 -7.17 0.05 15.41
N VAL A 207 -8.10 -0.62 14.74
CA VAL A 207 -9.25 0.03 14.09
C VAL A 207 -10.15 0.73 15.10
N GLN A 208 -10.36 0.14 16.27
CA GLN A 208 -11.24 0.68 17.29
C GLN A 208 -10.63 1.83 18.10
N HIS A 209 -9.29 1.88 18.23
CA HIS A 209 -8.66 2.79 19.19
C HIS A 209 -7.55 3.68 18.62
N HIS A 210 -7.03 3.37 17.41
CA HIS A 210 -5.82 4.00 16.90
C HIS A 210 -5.92 4.49 15.45
N VAL A 211 -6.96 4.12 14.71
CA VAL A 211 -7.11 4.41 13.28
C VAL A 211 -8.28 5.36 13.06
N ASP A 212 -8.02 6.45 12.35
CA ASP A 212 -9.04 7.42 11.94
C ASP A 212 -9.61 7.09 10.55
N ILE A 213 -8.78 6.49 9.67
CA ILE A 213 -9.13 6.22 8.27
C ILE A 213 -8.80 4.76 7.95
N LEU A 214 -9.79 3.96 7.60
CA LEU A 214 -9.60 2.55 7.26
C LEU A 214 -9.76 2.31 5.77
N PHE A 215 -8.81 1.59 5.17
CA PHE A 215 -8.88 1.03 3.82
C PHE A 215 -8.98 -0.48 3.88
N ALA A 216 -9.96 -1.02 3.17
CA ALA A 216 -10.12 -2.46 3.02
C ALA A 216 -10.86 -2.79 1.72
N ASN A 217 -10.66 -4.00 1.19
CA ASN A 217 -11.59 -4.54 0.21
C ASN A 217 -12.72 -5.36 0.88
N GLU A 218 -13.71 -5.79 0.08
CA GLU A 218 -14.87 -6.55 0.56
C GLU A 218 -14.45 -7.82 1.34
N ALA A 219 -13.41 -8.55 0.87
CA ALA A 219 -12.93 -9.76 1.54
C ALA A 219 -12.20 -9.45 2.86
N GLU A 220 -11.37 -8.41 2.89
CA GLU A 220 -10.61 -8.00 4.07
C GLU A 220 -11.53 -7.53 5.20
N ILE A 221 -12.53 -6.70 4.88
CA ILE A 221 -13.45 -6.19 5.91
C ILE A 221 -14.36 -7.31 6.44
N CYS A 222 -14.80 -8.23 5.57
CA CYS A 222 -15.54 -9.42 6.01
C CYS A 222 -14.68 -10.33 6.90
N ALA A 223 -13.41 -10.53 6.58
CA ALA A 223 -12.48 -11.30 7.41
C ALA A 223 -12.27 -10.63 8.78
N LEU A 224 -12.10 -9.31 8.83
CA LEU A 224 -11.90 -8.56 10.07
C LEU A 224 -13.07 -8.77 11.05
N TYR A 225 -14.30 -8.67 10.56
CA TYR A 225 -15.50 -8.78 11.39
C TYR A 225 -16.10 -10.20 11.44
N GLN A 226 -15.51 -11.17 10.71
CA GLN A 226 -15.99 -12.55 10.61
C GLN A 226 -17.46 -12.65 10.18
N VAL A 227 -17.83 -11.89 9.17
CA VAL A 227 -19.15 -11.90 8.54
C VAL A 227 -19.06 -12.38 7.10
N SER A 228 -20.18 -12.89 6.55
CA SER A 228 -20.21 -13.48 5.22
C SER A 228 -20.61 -12.52 4.12
N ASP A 229 -21.10 -11.34 4.46
CA ASP A 229 -21.56 -10.35 3.48
C ASP A 229 -21.05 -8.93 3.82
N PHE A 230 -20.97 -8.12 2.77
CA PHE A 230 -20.43 -6.77 2.85
C PHE A 230 -21.27 -5.82 3.70
N ASP A 231 -22.60 -5.92 3.64
CA ASP A 231 -23.49 -4.97 4.34
C ASP A 231 -23.39 -5.18 5.85
N ALA A 232 -23.27 -6.45 6.31
CA ALA A 232 -23.01 -6.76 7.71
C ALA A 232 -21.63 -6.24 8.17
N ALA A 233 -20.60 -6.32 7.30
CA ALA A 233 -19.29 -5.74 7.59
C ALA A 233 -19.33 -4.21 7.66
N LEU A 234 -20.08 -3.58 6.75
CA LEU A 234 -20.28 -2.14 6.72
C LEU A 234 -20.95 -1.62 8.01
N GLU A 235 -21.98 -2.32 8.50
CA GLU A 235 -22.62 -1.99 9.79
C GLU A 235 -21.64 -2.05 10.96
N GLN A 236 -20.72 -3.02 10.97
CA GLN A 236 -19.73 -3.21 12.03
C GLN A 236 -18.66 -2.11 12.04
N VAL A 237 -18.24 -1.60 10.87
CA VAL A 237 -17.19 -0.57 10.79
C VAL A 237 -17.70 0.82 11.17
N LEU A 238 -19.01 1.04 11.07
CA LEU A 238 -19.64 2.31 11.45
C LEU A 238 -19.36 2.65 12.93
N GLY A 239 -18.78 3.81 13.17
CA GLY A 239 -18.44 4.30 14.52
C GLY A 239 -17.11 3.82 15.07
N HIS A 240 -16.35 2.95 14.37
CA HIS A 240 -15.01 2.55 14.80
C HIS A 240 -13.92 3.51 14.31
N CYS A 241 -14.06 4.11 13.14
CA CYS A 241 -13.14 5.10 12.58
C CYS A 241 -13.92 6.29 12.00
N GLU A 242 -13.24 7.40 11.77
CA GLU A 242 -13.88 8.61 11.20
C GLU A 242 -14.27 8.40 9.74
N VAL A 243 -13.43 7.66 8.99
CA VAL A 243 -13.65 7.34 7.57
C VAL A 243 -13.32 5.88 7.33
N ALA A 244 -14.18 5.15 6.63
CA ALA A 244 -13.82 3.87 6.02
C ALA A 244 -14.03 3.94 4.50
N ALA A 245 -13.02 3.53 3.74
CA ALA A 245 -13.02 3.47 2.28
C ALA A 245 -12.91 2.01 1.83
N LEU A 246 -14.06 1.43 1.46
CA LEU A 246 -14.22 0.00 1.24
C LEU A 246 -14.39 -0.29 -0.25
N THR A 247 -13.41 -0.95 -0.87
CA THR A 247 -13.43 -1.29 -2.30
C THR A 247 -14.17 -2.60 -2.58
N ARG A 248 -14.87 -2.67 -3.73
CA ARG A 248 -15.70 -3.81 -4.14
C ARG A 248 -15.42 -4.23 -5.58
N SER A 249 -14.17 -4.14 -6.01
CA SER A 249 -13.73 -4.48 -7.38
C SER A 249 -14.56 -3.72 -8.44
N ALA A 250 -15.13 -4.42 -9.41
CA ALA A 250 -15.96 -3.84 -10.47
C ALA A 250 -17.25 -3.15 -9.96
N LYS A 251 -17.67 -3.41 -8.71
CA LYS A 251 -18.82 -2.73 -8.09
C LYS A 251 -18.45 -1.33 -7.54
N GLY A 252 -17.20 -0.90 -7.71
CA GLY A 252 -16.72 0.39 -7.21
C GLY A 252 -16.33 0.35 -5.73
N SER A 253 -16.76 1.32 -4.95
CA SER A 253 -16.42 1.44 -3.53
C SER A 253 -17.54 2.11 -2.72
N VAL A 254 -17.48 1.91 -1.41
CA VAL A 254 -18.33 2.60 -0.44
C VAL A 254 -17.43 3.36 0.53
N LEU A 255 -17.64 4.67 0.66
CA LEU A 255 -16.99 5.50 1.67
C LEU A 255 -18.04 5.89 2.71
N VAL A 256 -17.68 5.67 3.98
CA VAL A 256 -18.51 6.09 5.12
C VAL A 256 -17.72 7.03 6.01
N GLY A 257 -18.35 8.06 6.53
CA GLY A 257 -17.75 9.01 7.46
C GLY A 257 -18.68 10.19 7.74
N SER A 258 -18.50 10.82 8.90
CA SER A 258 -19.31 12.00 9.31
C SER A 258 -20.83 11.77 9.26
N GLY A 259 -21.28 10.52 9.42
CA GLY A 259 -22.70 10.14 9.32
C GLY A 259 -23.24 10.01 7.89
N GLU A 260 -22.38 10.10 6.88
CA GLU A 260 -22.72 9.96 5.46
C GLU A 260 -22.17 8.64 4.90
N THR A 261 -22.86 8.12 3.88
CA THR A 261 -22.44 6.95 3.11
C THR A 261 -22.50 7.29 1.62
N HIS A 262 -21.37 7.15 0.93
CA HIS A 262 -21.24 7.43 -0.49
C HIS A 262 -20.86 6.15 -1.25
N THR A 263 -21.73 5.72 -2.17
CA THR A 263 -21.41 4.67 -3.13
C THR A 263 -20.79 5.31 -4.37
N ILE A 264 -19.61 4.89 -4.73
CA ILE A 264 -18.83 5.40 -5.86
C ILE A 264 -18.67 4.29 -6.89
N ASP A 265 -19.15 4.52 -8.09
CA ASP A 265 -18.98 3.59 -9.20
C ASP A 265 -17.51 3.41 -9.57
N ALA A 266 -17.16 2.23 -10.09
CA ALA A 266 -15.85 1.99 -10.67
C ALA A 266 -15.64 2.92 -11.87
N HIS A 267 -14.50 3.63 -11.90
CA HIS A 267 -14.17 4.49 -13.03
C HIS A 267 -13.91 3.63 -14.29
N PRO A 268 -14.43 4.01 -15.47
CA PRO A 268 -14.25 3.24 -16.69
C PRO A 268 -12.76 3.06 -17.06
N VAL A 269 -12.36 1.83 -17.35
CA VAL A 269 -10.99 1.49 -17.77
C VAL A 269 -10.90 1.53 -19.30
N LYS A 270 -10.16 2.50 -19.85
CA LYS A 270 -9.94 2.60 -21.28
C LYS A 270 -9.09 1.43 -21.77
N GLY A 271 -9.59 0.67 -22.74
CA GLY A 271 -8.89 -0.50 -23.28
C GLY A 271 -9.11 -1.79 -22.49
N GLY A 272 -9.86 -1.76 -21.39
CA GLY A 272 -10.11 -2.91 -20.52
C GLY A 272 -9.06 -3.08 -19.42
N VAL A 273 -9.32 -4.04 -18.53
CA VAL A 273 -8.41 -4.39 -17.44
C VAL A 273 -7.27 -5.25 -17.97
N VAL A 274 -6.03 -4.83 -17.72
CA VAL A 274 -4.80 -5.54 -18.10
C VAL A 274 -4.19 -6.25 -16.90
N ASP A 275 -4.09 -5.54 -15.75
CA ASP A 275 -3.43 -6.03 -14.55
C ASP A 275 -4.03 -5.36 -13.32
N THR A 276 -4.44 -6.12 -12.32
CA THR A 276 -5.07 -5.55 -11.10
C THR A 276 -4.08 -5.22 -9.99
N THR A 277 -2.78 -5.42 -10.23
CA THR A 277 -1.72 -5.10 -9.25
C THR A 277 -1.72 -3.60 -8.95
N GLY A 278 -1.67 -3.26 -7.66
CA GLY A 278 -1.65 -1.87 -7.22
C GLY A 278 -3.01 -1.15 -7.24
N ALA A 279 -4.11 -1.81 -7.67
CA ALA A 279 -5.43 -1.17 -7.69
C ALA A 279 -5.84 -0.59 -6.33
N GLY A 280 -5.64 -1.35 -5.25
CA GLY A 280 -5.90 -0.91 -3.88
C GLY A 280 -4.97 0.22 -3.44
N ASP A 281 -3.68 0.12 -3.80
CA ASP A 281 -2.66 1.12 -3.46
C ASP A 281 -2.99 2.47 -4.10
N LEU A 282 -3.32 2.46 -5.39
CA LEU A 282 -3.65 3.67 -6.13
C LEU A 282 -5.02 4.22 -5.73
N TYR A 283 -5.99 3.35 -5.44
CA TYR A 283 -7.26 3.78 -4.84
C TYR A 283 -7.01 4.54 -3.53
N ALA A 284 -6.22 3.96 -2.61
CA ALA A 284 -5.86 4.61 -1.36
C ALA A 284 -5.14 5.95 -1.59
N SER A 285 -4.26 6.04 -2.59
CA SER A 285 -3.53 7.27 -2.91
C SER A 285 -4.47 8.42 -3.27
N GLY A 286 -5.50 8.16 -4.09
CA GLY A 286 -6.49 9.16 -4.48
C GLY A 286 -7.36 9.64 -3.31
N VAL A 287 -7.81 8.71 -2.46
CA VAL A 287 -8.57 9.04 -1.26
C VAL A 287 -7.72 9.84 -0.26
N LEU A 288 -6.49 9.40 0.02
CA LEU A 288 -5.57 10.09 0.94
C LEU A 288 -5.22 11.49 0.43
N TYR A 289 -4.93 11.63 -0.87
CA TYR A 289 -4.71 12.94 -1.49
C TYR A 289 -5.94 13.84 -1.29
N GLY A 290 -7.14 13.36 -1.61
CA GLY A 290 -8.37 14.13 -1.46
C GLY A 290 -8.62 14.57 -0.01
N LEU A 291 -8.49 13.66 0.95
CA LEU A 291 -8.64 13.95 2.39
C LEU A 291 -7.60 14.97 2.86
N SER A 292 -6.35 14.86 2.41
CA SER A 292 -5.28 15.82 2.77
C SER A 292 -5.54 17.23 2.25
N ARG A 293 -6.34 17.36 1.18
CA ARG A 293 -6.78 18.63 0.59
C ARG A 293 -8.11 19.14 1.14
N GLY A 294 -8.79 18.36 1.98
CA GLY A 294 -10.09 18.71 2.55
C GLY A 294 -11.25 18.58 1.57
N PHE A 295 -11.16 17.73 0.55
CA PHE A 295 -12.27 17.43 -0.34
C PHE A 295 -13.33 16.58 0.38
N ASP A 296 -14.57 16.65 -0.10
CA ASP A 296 -15.66 15.80 0.38
C ASP A 296 -15.40 14.31 0.07
N LEU A 297 -16.04 13.41 0.83
CA LEU A 297 -15.82 11.96 0.71
C LEU A 297 -16.15 11.41 -0.69
N ALA A 298 -17.19 11.96 -1.34
CA ALA A 298 -17.56 11.52 -2.68
C ALA A 298 -16.46 11.88 -3.70
N THR A 299 -15.89 13.06 -3.60
CA THR A 299 -14.74 13.49 -4.42
C THR A 299 -13.51 12.65 -4.11
N CYS A 300 -13.20 12.37 -2.84
CA CYS A 300 -12.09 11.49 -2.45
C CYS A 300 -12.26 10.09 -3.08
N GLY A 301 -13.45 9.50 -3.00
CA GLY A 301 -13.74 8.20 -3.60
C GLY A 301 -13.61 8.18 -5.13
N ARG A 302 -14.06 9.25 -5.81
CA ARG A 302 -13.87 9.38 -7.27
C ARG A 302 -12.40 9.49 -7.67
N LEU A 303 -11.59 10.22 -6.90
CA LEU A 303 -10.13 10.29 -7.12
C LEU A 303 -9.48 8.91 -6.93
N GLY A 304 -9.87 8.17 -5.90
CA GLY A 304 -9.43 6.79 -5.69
C GLY A 304 -9.81 5.88 -6.86
N SER A 305 -11.07 5.93 -7.30
CA SER A 305 -11.58 5.13 -8.42
C SER A 305 -10.86 5.46 -9.74
N LEU A 306 -10.57 6.74 -9.99
CA LEU A 306 -9.81 7.20 -11.15
C LEU A 306 -8.38 6.63 -11.15
N ALA A 307 -7.67 6.72 -10.02
CA ALA A 307 -6.30 6.23 -9.89
C ALA A 307 -6.24 4.70 -10.02
N ALA A 308 -7.20 3.99 -9.44
CA ALA A 308 -7.33 2.54 -9.61
C ALA A 308 -7.57 2.16 -11.08
N ALA A 309 -8.43 2.89 -11.79
CA ALA A 309 -8.72 2.62 -13.20
C ALA A 309 -7.52 2.89 -14.11
N GLU A 310 -6.70 3.89 -13.80
CA GLU A 310 -5.46 4.16 -14.54
C GLU A 310 -4.48 3.00 -14.38
N VAL A 311 -4.16 2.60 -13.14
CA VAL A 311 -3.15 1.58 -12.90
C VAL A 311 -3.55 0.21 -13.44
N ILE A 312 -4.82 -0.16 -13.41
CA ILE A 312 -5.26 -1.46 -13.96
C ILE A 312 -5.38 -1.51 -15.48
N SER A 313 -5.17 -0.40 -16.18
CA SER A 313 -5.16 -0.32 -17.66
C SER A 313 -3.85 -0.78 -18.29
N HIS A 314 -2.82 -1.06 -17.49
CA HIS A 314 -1.49 -1.48 -17.96
C HIS A 314 -0.83 -2.44 -16.95
N VAL A 315 0.35 -2.95 -17.27
CA VAL A 315 1.14 -3.84 -16.40
C VAL A 315 1.91 -3.02 -15.37
N GLY A 316 1.82 -3.39 -14.09
CA GLY A 316 2.56 -2.74 -13.00
C GLY A 316 1.66 -2.09 -11.97
N ALA A 317 2.25 -1.70 -10.83
CA ALA A 317 1.53 -1.17 -9.65
C ALA A 317 1.61 0.35 -9.53
N ARG A 318 2.11 1.06 -10.55
CA ARG A 318 2.33 2.50 -10.50
C ARG A 318 1.74 3.21 -11.71
N PRO A 319 1.28 4.46 -11.58
CA PRO A 319 0.67 5.19 -12.68
C PRO A 319 1.69 5.47 -13.79
N MET A 320 1.30 5.25 -15.03
CA MET A 320 2.11 5.57 -16.22
C MET A 320 1.91 7.01 -16.69
N VAL A 321 0.83 7.66 -16.26
CA VAL A 321 0.57 9.08 -16.56
C VAL A 321 0.39 9.86 -15.26
N PRO A 322 0.75 11.18 -15.24
CA PRO A 322 0.52 12.01 -14.06
C PRO A 322 -0.97 12.07 -13.69
N LEU A 323 -1.32 11.57 -12.51
CA LEU A 323 -2.71 11.57 -12.01
C LEU A 323 -3.27 12.97 -11.83
N ALA A 324 -2.41 13.95 -11.55
CA ALA A 324 -2.79 15.38 -11.49
C ALA A 324 -3.47 15.85 -12.77
N GLY A 325 -3.02 15.38 -13.95
CA GLY A 325 -3.62 15.71 -15.23
C GLY A 325 -5.02 15.11 -15.44
N LEU A 326 -5.32 13.99 -14.78
CA LEU A 326 -6.62 13.32 -14.83
C LEU A 326 -7.60 13.86 -13.79
N ALA A 327 -7.08 14.32 -12.65
CA ALA A 327 -7.88 14.76 -11.50
C ALA A 327 -8.84 15.90 -11.82
N GLY A 328 -8.52 16.77 -12.77
CA GLY A 328 -9.38 17.87 -13.21
C GLY A 328 -10.78 17.43 -13.66
N SER A 329 -10.91 16.21 -14.18
CA SER A 329 -12.22 15.65 -14.57
C SER A 329 -13.10 15.24 -13.37
N VAL A 330 -12.53 15.16 -12.17
CA VAL A 330 -13.20 14.73 -10.93
C VAL A 330 -13.43 15.90 -9.97
N ILE A 331 -12.48 16.83 -9.92
CA ILE A 331 -12.51 17.95 -8.96
C ILE A 331 -13.40 19.10 -9.46
N GLY A 332 -13.58 19.24 -10.78
CA GLY A 332 -14.41 20.26 -11.44
C GLY A 332 -13.59 21.49 -11.81
#